data_0ad416f6594e35a66c41cea993391580
#
_entry.id   0ad416f6594e35a66c41cea993391580
#
_cell.length_a   1.000
_cell.length_b   1.000
_cell.length_c   1.000
_cell.angle_alpha   90.00
_cell.angle_beta   90.00
_cell.angle_gamma   90.00
#
_symmetry.space_group_name_H-M   'P 1'
#
loop_
_entity.id
_entity.type
_entity.pdbx_description
1 polymer ?
#
loop_
_entity_poly.entity_id
_entity_poly.type
_entity_poly.pdbx_seq_one_letter_code
_entity_poly.pdbx_strand_id
1 'polypeptide(L)'
;VQPEEYLVKYAADRVRTTSLVWMGATLGCAECHDHKYDPYTMQDFYRFAAFFSDIQQQGNGNPEGNLNVPTKEQNKLLAQHEEMIETLKSRIEEAEDPEKVKLVEEVQRLTENQNVLHKMIRQTISPVSDEPRITRVLERGDWMDQSGEVVLPGVPGFMGRSLSENRRLSRKDLARWLVSRDHPQTARVWVNRLWRLFFGRGLSPILDDTGLQGGWPTHPALLDWLAVELIESGWDVKHMVRLMVISRTYRQTSNPLAETELSDPGNRWFSRQSRFRIEAELIRDNALALSGLLVKTIGGNSIKPYQPEGYYSYLNFPKRVYQTSSGVSQYKRGLYMHWQRTFLHPMLLAFDAPSREQCVAQRPI
;
A
#
# COMPACT_ATOMS: atom_id res chain seq x y z
N VAL A 1 -11.49 -19.20 -17.58
CA VAL A 1 -11.51 -17.75 -17.38
C VAL A 1 -10.85 -17.11 -18.58
N GLN A 2 -11.51 -16.13 -19.17
CA GLN A 2 -11.01 -15.49 -20.40
C GLN A 2 -10.01 -14.38 -20.01
N PRO A 3 -8.91 -14.23 -20.76
CA PRO A 3 -7.88 -13.21 -20.45
C PRO A 3 -8.46 -11.78 -20.40
N GLU A 4 -9.39 -11.45 -21.28
CA GLU A 4 -10.04 -10.14 -21.37
C GLU A 4 -10.87 -9.83 -20.13
N GLU A 5 -11.59 -10.82 -19.59
CA GLU A 5 -12.33 -10.67 -18.33
C GLU A 5 -11.41 -10.29 -17.17
N TYR A 6 -10.23 -10.90 -17.07
CA TYR A 6 -9.25 -10.56 -16.03
C TYR A 6 -8.78 -9.11 -16.17
N LEU A 7 -8.48 -8.66 -17.38
CA LEU A 7 -7.99 -7.31 -17.60
C LEU A 7 -9.00 -6.26 -17.14
N VAL A 8 -10.29 -6.49 -17.42
CA VAL A 8 -11.38 -5.60 -16.97
C VAL A 8 -11.53 -5.66 -15.45
N LYS A 9 -11.62 -6.85 -14.86
CA LYS A 9 -11.77 -7.02 -13.40
C LYS A 9 -10.61 -6.44 -12.62
N TYR A 10 -9.39 -6.59 -13.09
CA TYR A 10 -8.22 -6.00 -12.44
C TYR A 10 -8.16 -4.49 -12.59
N ALA A 11 -8.60 -3.93 -13.71
CA ALA A 11 -8.73 -2.48 -13.85
C ALA A 11 -9.79 -1.95 -12.87
N ALA A 12 -10.94 -2.61 -12.77
CA ALA A 12 -12.00 -2.28 -11.83
C ALA A 12 -11.54 -2.37 -10.36
N ASP A 13 -10.79 -3.42 -10.00
CA ASP A 13 -10.21 -3.57 -8.66
C ASP A 13 -9.26 -2.42 -8.31
N ARG A 14 -8.44 -1.96 -9.26
CA ARG A 14 -7.56 -0.80 -9.08
C ARG A 14 -8.35 0.50 -8.88
N VAL A 15 -9.43 0.69 -9.63
CA VAL A 15 -10.32 1.85 -9.43
C VAL A 15 -10.89 1.83 -8.03
N ARG A 16 -11.49 0.71 -7.60
CA ARG A 16 -12.06 0.55 -6.27
C ARG A 16 -11.02 0.79 -5.18
N THR A 17 -9.87 0.13 -5.28
CA THR A 17 -8.80 0.27 -4.29
C THR A 17 -8.28 1.71 -4.23
N THR A 18 -8.01 2.33 -5.37
CA THR A 18 -7.47 3.71 -5.41
C THR A 18 -8.47 4.70 -4.86
N SER A 19 -9.75 4.62 -5.25
CA SER A 19 -10.78 5.52 -4.78
C SER A 19 -11.06 5.37 -3.27
N LEU A 20 -11.15 4.14 -2.76
CA LEU A 20 -11.36 3.89 -1.34
C LEU A 20 -10.15 4.35 -0.50
N VAL A 21 -8.94 4.01 -0.94
CA VAL A 21 -7.72 4.28 -0.15
C VAL A 21 -7.35 5.75 -0.14
N TRP A 22 -7.41 6.41 -1.28
CA TRP A 22 -6.91 7.79 -1.41
C TRP A 22 -8.00 8.85 -1.37
N MET A 23 -9.18 8.52 -1.86
CA MET A 23 -10.26 9.50 -1.99
C MET A 23 -11.37 9.29 -0.95
N GLY A 24 -11.40 8.15 -0.23
CA GLY A 24 -12.54 7.81 0.63
C GLY A 24 -13.84 7.84 -0.17
N ALA A 25 -13.81 7.30 -1.38
CA ALA A 25 -14.91 7.38 -2.33
C ALA A 25 -15.32 5.99 -2.80
N THR A 26 -16.63 5.76 -2.84
CA THR A 26 -17.24 4.50 -3.27
C THR A 26 -17.44 4.46 -4.80
N LEU A 27 -16.44 4.95 -5.55
CA LEU A 27 -16.46 5.02 -7.01
C LEU A 27 -16.74 3.65 -7.68
N GLY A 28 -16.44 2.55 -7.00
CA GLY A 28 -16.75 1.20 -7.46
C GLY A 28 -18.24 0.94 -7.74
N CYS A 29 -19.17 1.69 -7.11
CA CYS A 29 -20.60 1.61 -7.39
C CYS A 29 -20.93 2.09 -8.82
N ALA A 30 -20.09 2.98 -9.37
CA ALA A 30 -20.27 3.52 -10.70
C ALA A 30 -19.78 2.60 -11.83
N GLU A 31 -19.39 1.36 -11.55
CA GLU A 31 -19.03 0.37 -12.57
C GLU A 31 -20.23 -0.05 -13.44
N CYS A 32 -21.43 -0.13 -12.87
CA CYS A 32 -22.61 -0.67 -13.54
C CYS A 32 -23.72 0.36 -13.79
N HIS A 33 -23.72 1.47 -13.03
CA HIS A 33 -24.71 2.56 -13.13
C HIS A 33 -24.12 3.82 -12.48
N ASP A 34 -24.64 4.98 -12.77
CA ASP A 34 -24.25 6.20 -12.07
C ASP A 34 -24.46 6.06 -10.56
N HIS A 35 -23.53 6.56 -9.76
CA HIS A 35 -23.60 6.42 -8.31
C HIS A 35 -24.88 7.04 -7.75
N LYS A 36 -25.58 6.29 -6.90
CA LYS A 36 -26.92 6.68 -6.43
C LYS A 36 -26.93 7.97 -5.60
N TYR A 37 -25.91 8.20 -4.82
CA TYR A 37 -25.87 9.28 -3.82
C TYR A 37 -24.83 10.35 -4.13
N ASP A 38 -23.69 9.96 -4.66
CA ASP A 38 -22.58 10.85 -4.95
C ASP A 38 -22.50 11.15 -6.47
N PRO A 39 -21.92 12.26 -6.90
CA PRO A 39 -21.95 12.67 -8.30
C PRO A 39 -20.95 11.94 -9.20
N TYR A 40 -20.65 10.67 -8.91
CA TYR A 40 -19.81 9.81 -9.76
C TYR A 40 -20.66 9.16 -10.85
N THR A 41 -20.24 9.34 -12.12
CA THR A 41 -20.89 8.70 -13.27
C THR A 41 -20.19 7.40 -13.66
N MET A 42 -20.85 6.54 -14.45
CA MET A 42 -20.20 5.41 -15.11
C MET A 42 -19.02 5.87 -15.95
N GLN A 43 -19.16 6.98 -16.66
CA GLN A 43 -18.08 7.54 -17.47
C GLN A 43 -16.87 7.89 -16.61
N ASP A 44 -17.04 8.48 -15.41
CA ASP A 44 -15.95 8.75 -14.47
C ASP A 44 -15.23 7.47 -14.05
N PHE A 45 -15.97 6.40 -13.78
CA PHE A 45 -15.38 5.11 -13.43
C PHE A 45 -14.49 4.57 -14.54
N TYR A 46 -14.98 4.53 -15.79
CA TYR A 46 -14.20 3.99 -16.90
C TYR A 46 -13.07 4.91 -17.35
N ARG A 47 -13.22 6.22 -17.24
CA ARG A 47 -12.12 7.19 -17.43
C ARG A 47 -11.03 6.99 -16.38
N PHE A 48 -11.41 6.69 -15.15
CA PHE A 48 -10.45 6.37 -14.10
C PHE A 48 -9.78 5.01 -14.35
N ALA A 49 -10.52 3.99 -14.80
CA ALA A 49 -9.99 2.69 -15.19
C ALA A 49 -8.97 2.79 -16.33
N ALA A 50 -9.18 3.73 -17.27
CA ALA A 50 -8.28 3.94 -18.40
C ALA A 50 -6.86 4.34 -18.00
N PHE A 51 -6.61 4.87 -16.78
CA PHE A 51 -5.26 5.08 -16.25
C PHE A 51 -4.47 3.77 -16.08
N PHE A 52 -5.15 2.66 -15.94
CA PHE A 52 -4.54 1.34 -15.69
C PHE A 52 -4.53 0.43 -16.91
N SER A 53 -4.96 0.95 -18.07
CA SER A 53 -5.06 0.16 -19.30
C SER A 53 -3.70 -0.21 -19.92
N ASP A 54 -2.62 0.48 -19.52
CA ASP A 54 -1.24 0.23 -19.93
C ASP A 54 -0.55 -0.88 -19.12
N ILE A 55 -1.20 -1.42 -18.09
CA ILE A 55 -0.59 -2.44 -17.24
C ILE A 55 -0.74 -3.82 -17.89
N GLN A 56 0.40 -4.45 -18.18
CA GLN A 56 0.43 -5.87 -18.51
C GLN A 56 0.09 -6.73 -17.29
N GLN A 57 -0.76 -7.72 -17.49
CA GLN A 57 -1.07 -8.69 -16.47
C GLN A 57 -1.07 -10.10 -17.02
N GLN A 58 -0.37 -10.97 -16.30
CA GLN A 58 -0.49 -12.41 -16.50
C GLN A 58 -1.68 -12.91 -15.67
N GLY A 59 -2.67 -13.49 -16.32
CA GLY A 59 -3.94 -13.90 -15.69
C GLY A 59 -3.81 -15.03 -14.67
N ASN A 60 -2.82 -15.91 -14.78
CA ASN A 60 -2.62 -17.06 -13.92
C ASN A 60 -1.14 -17.24 -13.54
N GLY A 61 -0.90 -17.64 -12.30
CA GLY A 61 0.41 -17.98 -11.76
C GLY A 61 0.91 -17.03 -10.67
N ASN A 62 2.02 -17.38 -10.07
CA ASN A 62 2.75 -16.46 -9.21
C ASN A 62 3.65 -15.60 -10.11
N PRO A 63 3.41 -14.30 -10.23
CA PRO A 63 4.29 -13.46 -11.01
C PRO A 63 5.69 -13.48 -10.38
N GLU A 64 6.70 -13.70 -11.20
CA GLU A 64 8.10 -13.57 -10.78
C GLU A 64 8.45 -12.09 -10.60
N GLY A 65 9.39 -11.82 -9.73
CA GLY A 65 9.92 -10.47 -9.56
C GLY A 65 10.59 -10.01 -10.86
N ASN A 66 10.22 -8.85 -11.33
CA ASN A 66 10.74 -8.25 -12.57
C ASN A 66 11.56 -6.97 -12.35
N LEU A 67 11.68 -6.54 -11.08
CA LEU A 67 12.45 -5.37 -10.71
C LEU A 67 13.46 -5.74 -9.61
N ASN A 68 14.73 -5.57 -9.88
CA ASN A 68 15.80 -5.73 -8.90
C ASN A 68 15.78 -4.56 -7.90
N VAL A 69 15.86 -4.87 -6.61
CA VAL A 69 15.91 -3.90 -5.51
C VAL A 69 17.19 -4.09 -4.70
N PRO A 70 18.34 -3.64 -5.23
CA PRO A 70 19.62 -3.75 -4.53
C PRO A 70 19.67 -2.82 -3.32
N THR A 71 20.40 -3.22 -2.29
CA THR A 71 20.77 -2.32 -1.18
C THR A 71 21.78 -1.28 -1.64
N LYS A 72 22.03 -0.25 -0.83
CA LYS A 72 23.04 0.77 -1.13
C LYS A 72 24.43 0.14 -1.25
N GLU A 73 24.75 -0.84 -0.40
CA GLU A 73 26.01 -1.59 -0.39
C GLU A 73 26.14 -2.44 -1.65
N GLN A 74 25.08 -3.14 -2.05
CA GLN A 74 25.06 -3.92 -3.29
C GLN A 74 25.24 -3.03 -4.53
N ASN A 75 24.57 -1.89 -4.60
CA ASN A 75 24.75 -0.92 -5.69
C ASN A 75 26.19 -0.42 -5.76
N LYS A 76 26.81 -0.12 -4.62
CA LYS A 76 28.20 0.32 -4.57
C LYS A 76 29.16 -0.76 -5.07
N LEU A 77 28.96 -2.02 -4.65
CA LEU A 77 29.77 -3.15 -5.10
C LEU A 77 29.60 -3.42 -6.60
N LEU A 78 28.37 -3.36 -7.11
CA LEU A 78 28.10 -3.51 -8.55
C LEU A 78 28.83 -2.44 -9.37
N ALA A 79 28.73 -1.18 -8.96
CA ALA A 79 29.42 -0.09 -9.65
C ALA A 79 30.95 -0.25 -9.61
N GLN A 80 31.51 -0.69 -8.48
CA GLN A 80 32.94 -0.97 -8.36
C GLN A 80 33.40 -2.12 -9.28
N HIS A 81 32.62 -3.22 -9.33
CA HIS A 81 32.92 -4.34 -10.24
C HIS A 81 32.85 -3.91 -11.71
N GLU A 82 31.86 -3.09 -12.06
CA GLU A 82 31.66 -2.59 -13.42
C GLU A 82 32.84 -1.72 -13.86
N GLU A 83 33.28 -0.78 -13.03
CA GLU A 83 34.43 0.11 -13.26
C GLU A 83 35.72 -0.71 -13.39
N MET A 84 35.94 -1.71 -12.52
CA MET A 84 37.11 -2.59 -12.60
C MET A 84 37.12 -3.43 -13.86
N ILE A 85 35.99 -4.01 -14.27
CA ILE A 85 35.85 -4.80 -15.49
C ILE A 85 36.15 -3.93 -16.72
N GLU A 86 35.64 -2.70 -16.76
CA GLU A 86 35.89 -1.77 -17.87
C GLU A 86 37.37 -1.38 -17.96
N THR A 87 37.99 -1.08 -16.82
CA THR A 87 39.45 -0.78 -16.76
C THR A 87 40.29 -1.98 -17.21
N LEU A 88 39.95 -3.20 -16.78
CA LEU A 88 40.66 -4.39 -17.19
C LEU A 88 40.49 -4.71 -18.68
N LYS A 89 39.29 -4.49 -19.23
CA LYS A 89 39.04 -4.64 -20.67
C LYS A 89 39.89 -3.70 -21.51
N SER A 90 39.99 -2.43 -21.13
CA SER A 90 40.87 -1.47 -21.82
C SER A 90 42.34 -1.91 -21.76
N ARG A 91 42.82 -2.43 -20.63
CA ARG A 91 44.16 -2.95 -20.50
C ARG A 91 44.42 -4.23 -21.32
N ILE A 92 43.41 -5.08 -21.53
CA ILE A 92 43.49 -6.28 -22.37
C ILE A 92 43.70 -5.91 -23.83
N GLU A 93 43.17 -4.76 -24.31
CA GLU A 93 43.40 -4.28 -25.68
C GLU A 93 44.85 -3.88 -25.92
N GLU A 94 45.57 -3.44 -24.90
CA GLU A 94 46.96 -2.97 -24.97
C GLU A 94 48.01 -4.04 -24.58
N ALA A 95 47.58 -5.14 -23.95
CA ALA A 95 48.47 -6.17 -23.38
C ALA A 95 48.84 -7.26 -24.37
N GLU A 96 50.12 -7.75 -24.26
CA GLU A 96 50.64 -8.91 -24.98
C GLU A 96 50.62 -10.17 -24.08
N ASP A 97 50.73 -11.37 -24.70
CA ASP A 97 50.86 -12.63 -23.97
C ASP A 97 52.19 -12.66 -23.18
N PRO A 98 52.26 -13.10 -21.89
CA PRO A 98 51.22 -13.82 -21.11
C PRO A 98 50.33 -12.91 -20.20
N GLU A 99 50.54 -11.60 -20.19
CA GLU A 99 49.76 -10.69 -19.32
C GLU A 99 48.30 -10.68 -19.70
N LYS A 100 48.01 -10.72 -20.99
CA LYS A 100 46.65 -10.77 -21.52
C LYS A 100 45.81 -11.92 -20.97
N VAL A 101 46.37 -13.10 -20.85
CA VAL A 101 45.70 -14.28 -20.32
C VAL A 101 45.29 -14.06 -18.86
N LYS A 102 46.16 -13.48 -18.03
CA LYS A 102 45.85 -13.19 -16.61
C LYS A 102 44.74 -12.14 -16.45
N LEU A 103 44.75 -11.11 -17.29
CA LEU A 103 43.71 -10.08 -17.26
C LEU A 103 42.34 -10.64 -17.68
N VAL A 104 42.31 -11.54 -18.66
CA VAL A 104 41.08 -12.23 -19.08
C VAL A 104 40.52 -13.10 -17.95
N GLU A 105 41.39 -13.87 -17.26
CA GLU A 105 40.97 -14.68 -16.09
C GLU A 105 40.39 -13.79 -14.96
N GLU A 106 40.97 -12.62 -14.73
CA GLU A 106 40.53 -11.69 -13.72
C GLU A 106 39.15 -11.08 -14.07
N VAL A 107 38.92 -10.71 -15.33
CA VAL A 107 37.60 -10.25 -15.83
C VAL A 107 36.55 -11.36 -15.66
N GLN A 108 36.90 -12.61 -15.98
CA GLN A 108 35.99 -13.74 -15.79
C GLN A 108 35.62 -13.90 -14.32
N ARG A 109 36.57 -13.88 -13.41
CA ARG A 109 36.32 -13.97 -11.95
C ARG A 109 35.43 -12.84 -11.43
N LEU A 110 35.71 -11.60 -11.85
CA LEU A 110 34.88 -10.45 -11.47
C LEU A 110 33.45 -10.55 -12.01
N THR A 111 33.32 -11.04 -13.25
CA THR A 111 32.00 -11.27 -13.87
C THR A 111 31.21 -12.37 -13.14
N GLU A 112 31.87 -13.44 -12.72
CA GLU A 112 31.25 -14.48 -11.91
C GLU A 112 30.78 -13.94 -10.55
N ASN A 113 31.63 -13.15 -9.88
CA ASN A 113 31.25 -12.49 -8.62
C ASN A 113 30.10 -11.54 -8.78
N GLN A 114 30.07 -10.78 -9.86
CA GLN A 114 28.95 -9.90 -10.21
C GLN A 114 27.63 -10.69 -10.42
N ASN A 115 27.71 -11.82 -11.13
CA ASN A 115 26.57 -12.72 -11.34
C ASN A 115 26.05 -13.32 -10.02
N VAL A 116 26.95 -13.71 -9.11
CA VAL A 116 26.56 -14.16 -7.76
C VAL A 116 25.87 -13.05 -7.00
N LEU A 117 26.42 -11.83 -7.05
CA LEU A 117 25.81 -10.66 -6.40
C LEU A 117 24.42 -10.36 -6.98
N HIS A 118 24.23 -10.42 -8.29
CA HIS A 118 22.94 -10.25 -8.94
C HIS A 118 21.90 -11.28 -8.47
N LYS A 119 22.28 -12.54 -8.29
CA LYS A 119 21.40 -13.59 -7.76
C LYS A 119 21.00 -13.36 -6.30
N MET A 120 21.78 -12.62 -5.53
CA MET A 120 21.49 -12.25 -4.15
C MET A 120 20.61 -11.00 -4.04
N ILE A 121 20.46 -10.23 -5.11
CA ILE A 121 19.60 -9.05 -5.12
C ILE A 121 18.15 -9.49 -5.06
N ARG A 122 17.40 -8.87 -4.15
CA ARG A 122 15.98 -9.11 -4.07
C ARG A 122 15.26 -8.55 -5.27
N GLN A 123 14.27 -9.30 -5.71
CA GLN A 123 13.36 -8.86 -6.75
C GLN A 123 12.00 -8.52 -6.14
N THR A 124 11.33 -7.54 -6.73
CA THR A 124 9.92 -7.23 -6.46
C THR A 124 9.14 -7.24 -7.76
N ILE A 125 7.82 -7.36 -7.63
CA ILE A 125 6.92 -7.25 -8.76
C ILE A 125 6.66 -5.77 -9.00
N SER A 126 6.91 -5.30 -10.21
CA SER A 126 6.55 -3.96 -10.67
C SER A 126 5.62 -4.05 -11.86
N PRO A 127 4.53 -3.28 -11.90
CA PRO A 127 3.70 -3.20 -13.11
C PRO A 127 4.53 -2.65 -14.26
N VAL A 128 4.61 -3.43 -15.34
CA VAL A 128 5.25 -2.98 -16.59
C VAL A 128 4.21 -2.23 -17.41
N SER A 129 4.56 -1.03 -17.86
CA SER A 129 3.74 -0.29 -18.83
C SER A 129 3.97 -0.83 -20.22
N ASP A 130 2.88 -1.03 -20.93
CA ASP A 130 2.84 -1.40 -22.34
C ASP A 130 1.93 -0.46 -23.12
N GLU A 131 1.68 -0.75 -24.37
CA GLU A 131 0.73 0.01 -25.16
C GLU A 131 -0.66 -0.03 -24.53
N PRO A 132 -1.29 1.14 -24.28
CA PRO A 132 -2.56 1.19 -23.58
C PRO A 132 -3.68 0.54 -24.38
N ARG A 133 -4.40 -0.37 -23.74
CA ARG A 133 -5.61 -0.97 -24.31
C ARG A 133 -6.72 0.06 -24.45
N ILE A 134 -7.59 -0.13 -25.43
CA ILE A 134 -8.82 0.65 -25.59
C ILE A 134 -9.72 0.38 -24.37
N THR A 135 -10.16 1.45 -23.70
CA THR A 135 -11.11 1.38 -22.59
C THR A 135 -12.44 1.94 -23.07
N ARG A 136 -13.52 1.21 -22.78
CA ARG A 136 -14.89 1.61 -23.10
C ARG A 136 -15.74 1.67 -21.85
N VAL A 137 -16.81 2.46 -21.89
CA VAL A 137 -17.87 2.38 -20.90
C VAL A 137 -18.60 1.05 -21.14
N LEU A 138 -18.69 0.22 -20.11
CA LEU A 138 -19.33 -1.11 -20.22
C LEU A 138 -20.75 -1.04 -19.62
N GLU A 139 -21.76 -1.28 -20.43
CA GLU A 139 -23.14 -1.36 -19.97
C GLU A 139 -23.28 -2.40 -18.87
N ARG A 140 -23.75 -1.99 -17.69
CA ARG A 140 -23.90 -2.84 -16.49
C ARG A 140 -22.63 -3.63 -16.10
N GLY A 141 -21.45 -3.15 -16.52
CA GLY A 141 -20.17 -3.81 -16.25
C GLY A 141 -19.94 -5.08 -17.11
N ASP A 142 -20.71 -5.28 -18.18
CA ASP A 142 -20.54 -6.42 -19.06
C ASP A 142 -19.30 -6.26 -19.94
N TRP A 143 -18.25 -7.01 -19.62
CA TRP A 143 -16.99 -6.97 -20.35
C TRP A 143 -17.09 -7.51 -21.80
N MET A 144 -18.13 -8.27 -22.13
CA MET A 144 -18.38 -8.78 -23.48
C MET A 144 -19.05 -7.74 -24.38
N ASP A 145 -19.74 -6.76 -23.80
CA ASP A 145 -20.35 -5.68 -24.57
C ASP A 145 -19.32 -4.60 -24.92
N GLN A 146 -18.92 -4.57 -26.16
CA GLN A 146 -17.96 -3.61 -26.71
C GLN A 146 -18.64 -2.42 -27.44
N SER A 147 -19.95 -2.23 -27.26
CA SER A 147 -20.72 -1.17 -27.96
C SER A 147 -20.52 0.22 -27.34
N GLY A 148 -20.10 0.28 -26.08
CA GLY A 148 -20.00 1.53 -25.34
C GLY A 148 -18.93 2.50 -25.86
N GLU A 149 -19.05 3.77 -25.45
CA GLU A 149 -18.15 4.85 -25.82
C GLU A 149 -16.70 4.55 -25.41
N VAL A 150 -15.74 4.87 -26.30
CA VAL A 150 -14.31 4.84 -25.95
C VAL A 150 -13.95 6.03 -25.07
N VAL A 151 -13.30 5.76 -23.94
CA VAL A 151 -12.88 6.79 -23.02
C VAL A 151 -11.36 6.86 -22.85
N LEU A 152 -10.86 8.05 -22.63
CA LEU A 152 -9.47 8.32 -22.28
C LEU A 152 -9.32 8.50 -20.75
N PRO A 153 -8.10 8.33 -20.20
CA PRO A 153 -7.85 8.59 -18.78
C PRO A 153 -8.35 9.97 -18.34
N GLY A 154 -9.08 10.01 -17.26
CA GLY A 154 -9.64 11.25 -16.70
C GLY A 154 -10.05 11.06 -15.25
N VAL A 155 -10.27 12.17 -14.57
CA VAL A 155 -10.71 12.25 -13.17
C VAL A 155 -12.10 12.84 -13.10
N PRO A 156 -12.89 12.59 -12.02
CA PRO A 156 -14.22 13.17 -11.86
C PRO A 156 -14.17 14.70 -11.89
N GLY A 157 -14.94 15.31 -12.79
CA GLY A 157 -14.87 16.74 -13.06
C GLY A 157 -15.26 17.65 -11.89
N PHE A 158 -16.08 17.14 -10.96
CA PHE A 158 -16.49 17.88 -9.77
C PHE A 158 -15.44 17.89 -8.64
N MET A 159 -14.39 17.08 -8.74
CA MET A 159 -13.34 16.94 -7.71
C MET A 159 -12.16 17.89 -7.92
N GLY A 160 -12.35 19.05 -8.49
CA GLY A 160 -11.32 20.05 -8.67
C GLY A 160 -10.80 20.17 -10.11
N ARG A 161 -9.55 20.58 -10.26
CA ARG A 161 -8.98 20.90 -11.58
C ARG A 161 -8.98 19.68 -12.51
N SER A 162 -9.64 19.81 -13.65
CA SER A 162 -9.55 18.81 -14.71
C SER A 162 -8.10 18.70 -15.19
N LEU A 163 -7.63 17.46 -15.28
CA LEU A 163 -6.37 17.18 -15.96
C LEU A 163 -6.60 17.30 -17.47
N SER A 164 -6.38 18.50 -18.02
CA SER A 164 -6.46 18.75 -19.45
C SER A 164 -5.06 18.90 -20.02
N GLU A 165 -4.66 17.96 -20.87
CA GLU A 165 -3.41 18.04 -21.62
C GLU A 165 -3.63 17.55 -23.05
N ASN A 166 -2.81 18.03 -23.99
CA ASN A 166 -2.83 17.61 -25.40
C ASN A 166 -2.22 16.20 -25.60
N ARG A 167 -2.22 15.38 -24.58
CA ARG A 167 -1.71 14.00 -24.59
C ARG A 167 -2.57 13.09 -23.75
N ARG A 168 -2.40 11.79 -23.94
CA ARG A 168 -2.98 10.80 -23.03
C ARG A 168 -2.38 10.95 -21.62
N LEU A 169 -3.24 11.02 -20.61
CA LEU A 169 -2.84 11.07 -19.21
C LEU A 169 -2.30 9.71 -18.76
N SER A 170 -1.33 9.74 -17.86
CA SER A 170 -0.65 8.58 -17.29
C SER A 170 -0.98 8.37 -15.80
N ARG A 171 -0.63 7.21 -15.27
CA ARG A 171 -0.71 6.95 -13.81
C ARG A 171 0.08 7.96 -12.98
N LYS A 172 1.15 8.54 -13.53
CA LYS A 172 1.91 9.60 -12.86
C LYS A 172 1.08 10.89 -12.73
N ASP A 173 0.26 11.20 -13.74
CA ASP A 173 -0.63 12.35 -13.69
C ASP A 173 -1.75 12.14 -12.68
N LEU A 174 -2.31 10.92 -12.60
CA LEU A 174 -3.25 10.53 -11.56
C LEU A 174 -2.63 10.69 -10.16
N ALA A 175 -1.40 10.18 -9.96
CA ALA A 175 -0.71 10.31 -8.67
C ALA A 175 -0.48 11.77 -8.27
N ARG A 176 -0.07 12.62 -9.22
CA ARG A 176 0.09 14.06 -8.99
C ARG A 176 -1.22 14.75 -8.63
N TRP A 177 -2.31 14.38 -9.30
CA TRP A 177 -3.63 14.91 -9.00
C TRP A 177 -4.09 14.52 -7.59
N LEU A 178 -3.93 13.25 -7.19
CA LEU A 178 -4.30 12.75 -5.87
C LEU A 178 -3.61 13.51 -4.72
N VAL A 179 -2.36 13.94 -4.92
CA VAL A 179 -1.58 14.68 -3.89
C VAL A 179 -1.53 16.17 -4.16
N SER A 180 -2.30 16.67 -5.12
CA SER A 180 -2.34 18.10 -5.39
C SER A 180 -2.98 18.88 -4.24
N ARG A 181 -2.57 20.14 -4.06
CA ARG A 181 -3.14 21.02 -3.02
C ARG A 181 -4.65 21.22 -3.19
N ASP A 182 -5.11 21.22 -4.42
CA ASP A 182 -6.52 21.45 -4.75
C ASP A 182 -7.39 20.19 -4.67
N HIS A 183 -6.78 19.00 -4.41
CA HIS A 183 -7.54 17.78 -4.28
C HIS A 183 -8.31 17.75 -2.95
N PRO A 184 -9.66 17.66 -2.97
CA PRO A 184 -10.46 17.92 -1.77
C PRO A 184 -10.42 16.78 -0.75
N GLN A 185 -10.09 15.55 -1.14
CA GLN A 185 -10.33 14.38 -0.30
C GLN A 185 -9.06 13.73 0.28
N THR A 186 -7.99 13.59 -0.49
CA THR A 186 -6.85 12.74 -0.09
C THR A 186 -6.29 13.10 1.29
N ALA A 187 -6.03 14.38 1.55
CA ALA A 187 -5.51 14.80 2.84
C ALA A 187 -6.53 14.59 3.97
N ARG A 188 -7.82 14.89 3.75
CA ARG A 188 -8.90 14.65 4.72
C ARG A 188 -9.01 13.17 5.10
N VAL A 189 -9.05 12.29 4.10
CA VAL A 189 -9.13 10.84 4.31
C VAL A 189 -7.93 10.35 5.12
N TRP A 190 -6.74 10.83 4.77
CA TRP A 190 -5.51 10.41 5.41
C TRP A 190 -5.45 10.83 6.88
N VAL A 191 -5.73 12.12 7.18
CA VAL A 191 -5.73 12.61 8.56
C VAL A 191 -6.86 12.02 9.39
N ASN A 192 -8.03 11.73 8.79
CA ASN A 192 -9.13 11.07 9.48
C ASN A 192 -8.75 9.66 9.93
N ARG A 193 -8.05 8.89 9.09
CA ARG A 193 -7.53 7.57 9.45
C ARG A 193 -6.45 7.66 10.51
N LEU A 194 -5.53 8.62 10.39
CA LEU A 194 -4.50 8.85 11.39
C LEU A 194 -5.12 9.23 12.73
N TRP A 195 -6.11 10.14 12.73
CA TRP A 195 -6.85 10.54 13.91
C TRP A 195 -7.48 9.32 14.63
N ARG A 196 -8.13 8.43 13.87
CA ARG A 196 -8.72 7.22 14.44
C ARG A 196 -7.71 6.36 15.20
N LEU A 197 -6.47 6.24 14.73
CA LEU A 197 -5.43 5.44 15.39
C LEU A 197 -5.12 5.94 16.80
N PHE A 198 -5.26 7.24 17.05
CA PHE A 198 -4.95 7.86 18.35
C PHE A 198 -6.16 8.09 19.23
N PHE A 199 -7.34 8.25 18.63
CA PHE A 199 -8.56 8.61 19.36
C PHE A 199 -9.66 7.53 19.29
N GLY A 200 -9.39 6.38 18.67
CA GLY A 200 -10.29 5.22 18.60
C GLY A 200 -11.42 5.32 17.57
N ARG A 201 -11.78 6.53 17.13
CA ARG A 201 -12.74 6.80 16.05
C ARG A 201 -12.28 7.98 15.18
N GLY A 202 -12.73 8.01 13.93
CA GLY A 202 -12.47 9.14 13.04
C GLY A 202 -13.30 10.38 13.39
N LEU A 203 -12.87 11.54 12.94
CA LEU A 203 -13.68 12.76 12.91
C LEU A 203 -14.88 12.58 11.99
N SER A 204 -14.70 11.97 10.80
CA SER A 204 -15.74 11.37 9.99
C SER A 204 -15.90 9.90 10.38
N PRO A 205 -17.12 9.39 10.62
CA PRO A 205 -17.32 8.07 11.23
C PRO A 205 -16.94 6.91 10.32
N ILE A 206 -17.15 7.02 9.01
CA ILE A 206 -16.82 6.00 8.03
C ILE A 206 -15.51 6.42 7.32
N LEU A 207 -14.46 5.60 7.47
CA LEU A 207 -13.09 5.98 7.07
C LEU A 207 -12.82 5.85 5.57
N ASP A 208 -13.62 5.10 4.86
CA ASP A 208 -13.50 4.78 3.44
C ASP A 208 -14.67 5.32 2.60
N ASP A 209 -15.58 6.03 3.25
CA ASP A 209 -16.67 6.75 2.58
C ASP A 209 -16.81 8.15 3.19
N THR A 210 -16.40 9.15 2.43
CA THR A 210 -16.55 10.57 2.76
C THR A 210 -17.69 11.23 1.97
N GLY A 211 -18.45 10.43 1.23
CA GLY A 211 -19.63 10.85 0.49
C GLY A 211 -20.88 10.98 1.38
N LEU A 212 -22.04 11.07 0.75
CA LEU A 212 -23.32 11.28 1.43
C LEU A 212 -23.70 10.13 2.40
N GLN A 213 -23.20 8.91 2.16
CA GLN A 213 -23.45 7.77 3.03
C GLN A 213 -22.43 7.63 4.17
N GLY A 214 -21.28 8.30 4.07
CA GLY A 214 -20.16 8.21 5.02
C GLY A 214 -20.42 8.90 6.37
N GLY A 215 -21.44 9.70 6.47
CA GLY A 215 -21.81 10.47 7.65
C GLY A 215 -20.99 11.76 7.82
N TRP A 216 -21.62 12.73 8.44
CA TRP A 216 -21.03 14.06 8.60
C TRP A 216 -19.89 14.06 9.64
N PRO A 217 -18.78 14.75 9.40
CA PRO A 217 -17.72 14.91 10.39
C PRO A 217 -18.23 15.61 11.66
N THR A 218 -17.81 15.12 12.82
CA THR A 218 -18.17 15.76 14.11
C THR A 218 -17.52 17.13 14.29
N HIS A 219 -16.34 17.31 13.72
CA HIS A 219 -15.54 18.54 13.80
C HIS A 219 -15.00 18.88 12.40
N PRO A 220 -15.85 19.39 11.47
CA PRO A 220 -15.45 19.61 10.08
C PRO A 220 -14.28 20.61 9.96
N ALA A 221 -14.31 21.71 10.70
CA ALA A 221 -13.24 22.70 10.68
C ALA A 221 -11.90 22.13 11.17
N LEU A 222 -11.92 21.23 12.15
CA LEU A 222 -10.69 20.55 12.62
C LEU A 222 -10.16 19.58 11.57
N LEU A 223 -11.05 18.83 10.91
CA LEU A 223 -10.66 17.92 9.82
C LEU A 223 -10.00 18.69 8.68
N ASP A 224 -10.58 19.81 8.28
CA ASP A 224 -10.05 20.67 7.22
C ASP A 224 -8.70 21.28 7.62
N TRP A 225 -8.58 21.78 8.85
CA TRP A 225 -7.33 22.33 9.36
C TRP A 225 -6.21 21.28 9.38
N LEU A 226 -6.48 20.07 9.88
CA LEU A 226 -5.51 18.97 9.89
C LEU A 226 -5.10 18.55 8.46
N ALA A 227 -6.03 18.58 7.51
CA ALA A 227 -5.74 18.27 6.12
C ALA A 227 -4.82 19.31 5.48
N VAL A 228 -5.05 20.59 5.76
CA VAL A 228 -4.18 21.68 5.29
C VAL A 228 -2.81 21.57 5.95
N GLU A 229 -2.74 21.34 7.26
CA GLU A 229 -1.49 21.16 8.00
C GLU A 229 -0.63 20.02 7.45
N LEU A 230 -1.26 18.87 7.08
CA LEU A 230 -0.57 17.76 6.43
C LEU A 230 0.06 18.18 5.10
N ILE A 231 -0.68 18.93 4.27
CA ILE A 231 -0.19 19.39 2.97
C ILE A 231 0.95 20.40 3.15
N GLU A 232 0.79 21.37 4.05
CA GLU A 232 1.76 22.46 4.29
C GLU A 232 3.04 21.98 4.96
N SER A 233 2.96 20.94 5.80
CA SER A 233 4.14 20.26 6.36
C SER A 233 4.88 19.39 5.34
N GLY A 234 4.46 19.34 4.05
CA GLY A 234 5.05 18.49 3.04
C GLY A 234 4.72 17.01 3.21
N TRP A 235 3.53 16.69 3.71
CA TRP A 235 3.07 15.33 4.01
C TRP A 235 3.89 14.66 5.11
N ASP A 236 4.39 15.44 6.09
CA ASP A 236 5.18 14.93 7.21
C ASP A 236 4.30 14.21 8.24
N VAL A 237 4.28 12.89 8.13
CA VAL A 237 3.53 11.99 9.04
C VAL A 237 3.99 12.14 10.48
N LYS A 238 5.30 12.30 10.73
CA LYS A 238 5.83 12.41 12.08
C LYS A 238 5.42 13.71 12.73
N HIS A 239 5.39 14.81 11.98
CA HIS A 239 4.84 16.08 12.41
C HIS A 239 3.38 15.92 12.85
N MET A 240 2.53 15.31 12.03
CA MET A 240 1.12 15.07 12.35
C MET A 240 0.93 14.20 13.60
N VAL A 241 1.70 13.12 13.72
CA VAL A 241 1.69 12.27 14.92
C VAL A 241 2.05 13.09 16.15
N ARG A 242 3.14 13.84 16.10
CA ARG A 242 3.55 14.70 17.21
C ARG A 242 2.46 15.71 17.59
N LEU A 243 1.87 16.38 16.60
CA LEU A 243 0.79 17.34 16.81
C LEU A 243 -0.39 16.72 17.56
N MET A 244 -0.82 15.51 17.16
CA MET A 244 -1.92 14.81 17.79
C MET A 244 -1.60 14.38 19.21
N VAL A 245 -0.44 13.74 19.46
CA VAL A 245 -0.13 13.17 20.78
C VAL A 245 0.23 14.20 21.86
N ILE A 246 0.69 15.40 21.47
CA ILE A 246 0.92 16.49 22.44
C ILE A 246 -0.33 17.30 22.73
N SER A 247 -1.42 17.11 21.98
CA SER A 247 -2.67 17.86 22.15
C SER A 247 -3.27 17.61 23.53
N ARG A 248 -4.03 18.58 24.03
CA ARG A 248 -4.79 18.40 25.28
C ARG A 248 -5.84 17.31 25.14
N THR A 249 -6.45 17.19 23.96
CA THR A 249 -7.44 16.17 23.64
C THR A 249 -6.88 14.76 23.79
N TYR A 250 -5.65 14.50 23.32
CA TYR A 250 -5.01 13.20 23.47
C TYR A 250 -4.64 12.88 24.92
N ARG A 251 -4.22 13.89 25.68
CA ARG A 251 -3.75 13.74 27.07
C ARG A 251 -4.84 13.77 28.12
N GLN A 252 -6.12 13.79 27.72
CA GLN A 252 -7.24 13.68 28.65
C GLN A 252 -7.25 12.34 29.37
N THR A 253 -7.89 12.30 30.55
CA THR A 253 -8.22 11.02 31.22
C THR A 253 -9.18 10.21 30.37
N SER A 254 -9.09 8.88 30.46
CA SER A 254 -10.06 7.96 29.86
C SER A 254 -11.26 7.66 30.78
N ASN A 255 -11.25 8.18 32.01
CA ASN A 255 -12.36 8.05 32.94
C ASN A 255 -13.41 9.10 32.60
N PRO A 256 -14.66 8.71 32.28
CA PRO A 256 -15.72 9.67 32.02
C PRO A 256 -16.13 10.40 33.31
N LEU A 257 -16.52 11.64 33.15
CA LEU A 257 -17.36 12.29 34.14
C LEU A 257 -18.80 11.78 33.96
N ALA A 258 -19.55 11.59 35.04
CA ALA A 258 -20.92 11.03 34.99
C ALA A 258 -21.83 11.82 34.03
N GLU A 259 -21.71 13.12 33.98
CA GLU A 259 -22.45 13.99 33.08
C GLU A 259 -22.08 13.77 31.60
N THR A 260 -20.80 13.61 31.28
CA THR A 260 -20.34 13.37 29.90
C THR A 260 -20.59 11.92 29.45
N GLU A 261 -20.66 10.98 30.37
CA GLU A 261 -21.03 9.58 30.07
C GLU A 261 -22.51 9.45 29.66
N LEU A 262 -23.37 10.22 30.29
CA LEU A 262 -24.80 10.26 29.94
C LEU A 262 -25.06 11.03 28.63
N SER A 263 -24.41 12.18 28.43
CA SER A 263 -24.66 13.05 27.28
C SER A 263 -23.95 12.59 26.00
N ASP A 264 -22.78 11.97 26.12
CA ASP A 264 -22.00 11.45 24.99
C ASP A 264 -21.37 10.08 25.33
N PRO A 265 -22.18 9.02 25.43
CA PRO A 265 -21.68 7.68 25.78
C PRO A 265 -20.69 7.16 24.75
N GLY A 266 -20.86 7.48 23.48
CA GLY A 266 -19.97 7.11 22.37
C GLY A 266 -18.72 7.97 22.22
N ASN A 267 -18.49 8.94 23.11
CA ASN A 267 -17.37 9.89 23.04
C ASN A 267 -17.21 10.53 21.65
N ARG A 268 -18.31 10.94 21.03
CA ARG A 268 -18.34 11.53 19.69
C ARG A 268 -17.62 12.89 19.66
N TRP A 269 -17.66 13.61 20.77
CA TRP A 269 -17.12 14.96 20.90
C TRP A 269 -15.73 14.99 21.51
N PHE A 270 -15.11 13.80 21.70
CA PHE A 270 -13.75 13.68 22.26
C PHE A 270 -13.58 14.39 23.61
N SER A 271 -14.58 14.31 24.47
CA SER A 271 -14.56 14.89 25.82
C SER A 271 -13.64 14.14 26.80
N ARG A 272 -13.21 12.95 26.43
CA ARG A 272 -12.26 12.09 27.15
C ARG A 272 -11.38 11.32 26.17
N GLN A 273 -10.28 10.74 26.65
CA GLN A 273 -9.52 9.79 25.84
C GLN A 273 -10.32 8.50 25.66
N SER A 274 -10.35 7.97 24.45
CA SER A 274 -11.08 6.74 24.16
C SER A 274 -10.37 5.52 24.74
N ARG A 275 -11.16 4.50 25.09
CA ARG A 275 -10.67 3.16 25.41
C ARG A 275 -10.92 2.27 24.22
N PHE A 276 -9.86 1.71 23.67
CA PHE A 276 -9.96 0.80 22.53
C PHE A 276 -8.89 -0.28 22.63
N ARG A 277 -9.15 -1.41 21.99
CA ARG A 277 -8.24 -2.53 21.92
C ARG A 277 -7.07 -2.18 21.00
N ILE A 278 -5.85 -2.48 21.44
CA ILE A 278 -4.67 -2.33 20.59
C ILE A 278 -4.61 -3.47 19.56
N GLU A 279 -3.97 -3.20 18.44
CA GLU A 279 -3.87 -4.15 17.33
C GLU A 279 -2.99 -5.35 17.68
N ALA A 280 -3.27 -6.50 17.06
CA ALA A 280 -2.62 -7.78 17.33
C ALA A 280 -1.08 -7.70 17.28
N GLU A 281 -0.55 -7.00 16.28
CA GLU A 281 0.91 -6.81 16.14
C GLU A 281 1.50 -6.03 17.31
N LEU A 282 0.77 -5.03 17.81
CA LEU A 282 1.21 -4.22 18.95
C LEU A 282 1.10 -4.97 20.28
N ILE A 283 0.15 -5.91 20.43
CA ILE A 283 0.07 -6.80 21.61
C ILE A 283 1.36 -7.62 21.69
N ARG A 284 1.78 -8.21 20.57
CA ARG A 284 3.04 -8.96 20.51
C ARG A 284 4.24 -8.07 20.79
N ASP A 285 4.31 -6.90 20.18
CA ASP A 285 5.42 -5.98 20.37
C ASP A 285 5.53 -5.51 21.81
N ASN A 286 4.41 -5.27 22.47
CA ASN A 286 4.36 -4.93 23.90
C ASN A 286 4.89 -6.07 24.77
N ALA A 287 4.47 -7.30 24.54
CA ALA A 287 4.96 -8.47 25.26
C ALA A 287 6.48 -8.65 25.07
N LEU A 288 6.99 -8.49 23.85
CA LEU A 288 8.42 -8.55 23.57
C LEU A 288 9.21 -7.38 24.21
N ALA A 289 8.62 -6.19 24.25
CA ALA A 289 9.24 -5.04 24.88
C ALA A 289 9.36 -5.21 26.40
N LEU A 290 8.29 -5.69 27.06
CA LEU A 290 8.26 -5.95 28.50
C LEU A 290 9.24 -7.05 28.91
N SER A 291 9.39 -8.09 28.08
CA SER A 291 10.35 -9.19 28.32
C SER A 291 11.80 -8.83 27.92
N GLY A 292 12.06 -7.65 27.38
CA GLY A 292 13.39 -7.25 26.91
C GLY A 292 13.86 -7.93 25.61
N LEU A 293 13.00 -8.71 24.95
CA LEU A 293 13.35 -9.48 23.74
C LEU A 293 13.14 -8.70 22.43
N LEU A 294 12.46 -7.56 22.46
CA LEU A 294 12.10 -6.83 21.25
C LEU A 294 13.30 -6.36 20.43
N VAL A 295 13.42 -6.87 19.22
CA VAL A 295 14.40 -6.42 18.22
C VAL A 295 13.86 -5.25 17.44
N LYS A 296 14.49 -4.07 17.59
CA LYS A 296 14.06 -2.79 16.99
C LYS A 296 14.62 -2.53 15.58
N THR A 297 15.36 -3.48 15.00
CA THR A 297 15.95 -3.33 13.66
C THR A 297 14.86 -3.09 12.62
N ILE A 298 15.06 -2.07 11.80
CA ILE A 298 14.14 -1.70 10.71
C ILE A 298 14.59 -2.41 9.43
N GLY A 299 13.61 -2.95 8.69
CA GLY A 299 13.84 -3.61 7.41
C GLY A 299 14.25 -5.08 7.53
N GLY A 300 14.69 -5.63 6.41
CA GLY A 300 15.08 -7.03 6.28
C GLY A 300 13.89 -7.98 6.02
N ASN A 301 14.16 -9.29 6.11
CA ASN A 301 13.17 -10.33 5.82
C ASN A 301 12.03 -10.36 6.84
N SER A 302 10.84 -10.78 6.36
CA SER A 302 9.75 -11.15 7.25
C SER A 302 10.14 -12.34 8.11
N ILE A 303 9.52 -12.41 9.28
CA ILE A 303 9.75 -13.45 10.26
C ILE A 303 8.53 -14.36 10.35
N LYS A 304 8.78 -15.61 10.74
CA LYS A 304 7.77 -16.63 11.01
C LYS A 304 7.88 -17.03 12.49
N PRO A 305 7.14 -16.39 13.40
CA PRO A 305 7.11 -16.79 14.80
C PRO A 305 6.62 -18.24 14.95
N TYR A 306 6.85 -18.84 16.12
CA TYR A 306 6.33 -20.18 16.41
C TYR A 306 4.82 -20.25 16.21
N GLN A 307 4.37 -21.30 15.54
CA GLN A 307 2.97 -21.70 15.47
C GLN A 307 2.87 -23.23 15.65
N PRO A 308 1.70 -23.76 16.07
CA PRO A 308 1.50 -25.19 16.23
C PRO A 308 1.80 -25.97 14.95
N GLU A 309 2.40 -27.16 15.10
CA GLU A 309 2.61 -28.07 13.98
C GLU A 309 1.28 -28.47 13.34
N GLY A 310 1.32 -28.75 12.03
CA GLY A 310 0.13 -29.13 11.28
C GLY A 310 -0.84 -28.00 10.94
N TYR A 311 -0.61 -26.76 11.41
CA TYR A 311 -1.52 -25.65 11.12
C TYR A 311 -1.66 -25.39 9.61
N TYR A 312 -0.61 -25.65 8.81
CA TYR A 312 -0.63 -25.52 7.35
C TYR A 312 -1.02 -26.82 6.62
N SER A 313 -1.46 -27.87 7.30
CA SER A 313 -1.77 -29.17 6.67
C SER A 313 -2.84 -29.08 5.58
N TYR A 314 -3.78 -28.16 5.71
CA TYR A 314 -4.85 -27.92 4.73
C TYR A 314 -4.50 -26.91 3.64
N LEU A 315 -3.29 -26.34 3.65
CA LEU A 315 -2.81 -25.42 2.62
C LEU A 315 -2.23 -26.24 1.45
N ASN A 316 -3.07 -26.60 0.49
CA ASN A 316 -2.72 -27.59 -0.54
C ASN A 316 -2.21 -26.97 -1.86
N PHE A 317 -2.49 -25.69 -2.17
CA PHE A 317 -2.15 -25.09 -3.45
C PHE A 317 -1.48 -23.72 -3.31
N PRO A 318 -0.15 -23.65 -3.47
CA PRO A 318 0.80 -24.77 -3.43
C PRO A 318 1.00 -25.29 -2.00
N LYS A 319 1.35 -26.56 -1.87
CA LYS A 319 1.70 -27.14 -0.57
C LYS A 319 2.89 -26.38 0.02
N ARG A 320 2.75 -25.93 1.26
CA ARG A 320 3.77 -25.12 1.92
C ARG A 320 4.13 -25.70 3.29
N VAL A 321 5.42 -25.63 3.61
CA VAL A 321 5.93 -25.99 4.93
C VAL A 321 6.22 -24.69 5.68
N TYR A 322 5.72 -24.61 6.90
CA TYR A 322 6.04 -23.51 7.79
C TYR A 322 7.33 -23.81 8.55
N GLN A 323 8.35 -23.03 8.29
CA GLN A 323 9.60 -23.08 9.03
C GLN A 323 9.68 -21.88 9.97
N THR A 324 9.66 -22.13 11.27
CA THR A 324 9.80 -21.09 12.28
C THR A 324 11.16 -20.42 12.17
N SER A 325 11.17 -19.09 12.25
CA SER A 325 12.41 -18.33 12.31
C SER A 325 13.16 -18.63 13.62
N SER A 326 14.49 -18.72 13.52
CA SER A 326 15.36 -19.00 14.67
C SER A 326 16.25 -17.80 15.01
N GLY A 327 16.89 -17.84 16.16
CA GLY A 327 17.80 -16.81 16.63
C GLY A 327 17.08 -15.50 16.99
N VAL A 328 17.84 -14.41 17.05
CA VAL A 328 17.38 -13.08 17.50
C VAL A 328 16.33 -12.49 16.56
N SER A 329 16.38 -12.83 15.27
CA SER A 329 15.46 -12.30 14.27
C SER A 329 13.99 -12.63 14.54
N GLN A 330 13.69 -13.75 15.23
CA GLN A 330 12.33 -14.14 15.56
C GLN A 330 11.62 -13.11 16.47
N TYR A 331 12.36 -12.26 17.15
CA TYR A 331 11.85 -11.24 18.07
C TYR A 331 11.65 -9.86 17.43
N LYS A 332 11.74 -9.76 16.11
CA LYS A 332 11.38 -8.53 15.39
C LYS A 332 9.93 -8.14 15.65
N ARG A 333 9.62 -6.87 15.40
CA ARG A 333 8.26 -6.31 15.52
C ARG A 333 7.22 -7.11 14.75
N GLY A 334 5.99 -7.12 15.22
CA GLY A 334 4.82 -7.71 14.58
C GLY A 334 4.60 -7.27 13.13
N LEU A 335 5.02 -6.03 12.81
CA LEU A 335 5.04 -5.51 11.44
C LEU A 335 5.80 -6.41 10.46
N TYR A 336 6.81 -7.14 10.91
CA TYR A 336 7.63 -8.03 10.08
C TYR A 336 7.11 -9.48 10.06
N MET A 337 6.00 -9.79 10.72
CA MET A 337 5.44 -11.14 10.69
C MET A 337 4.99 -11.52 9.28
N HIS A 338 5.26 -12.78 8.91
CA HIS A 338 4.76 -13.35 7.66
C HIS A 338 3.25 -13.50 7.72
N TRP A 339 2.56 -12.94 6.72
CA TRP A 339 1.12 -13.06 6.56
C TRP A 339 0.80 -14.06 5.44
N GLN A 340 0.18 -15.18 5.82
CA GLN A 340 -0.42 -16.11 4.88
C GLN A 340 -1.90 -15.76 4.73
N ARG A 341 -2.36 -15.51 3.51
CA ARG A 341 -3.68 -14.94 3.22
C ARG A 341 -4.84 -15.68 3.92
N THR A 342 -4.97 -16.99 3.69
CA THR A 342 -6.04 -17.81 4.27
C THR A 342 -5.67 -18.48 5.60
N PHE A 343 -4.40 -18.47 5.98
CA PHE A 343 -3.86 -19.12 7.17
C PHE A 343 -3.09 -18.10 8.01
N LEU A 344 -3.81 -17.11 8.50
CA LEU A 344 -3.22 -16.09 9.36
C LEU A 344 -2.64 -16.74 10.63
N HIS A 345 -1.50 -16.25 11.09
CA HIS A 345 -0.88 -16.75 12.31
C HIS A 345 -1.89 -16.77 13.48
N PRO A 346 -1.98 -17.85 14.29
CA PRO A 346 -3.01 -18.02 15.32
C PRO A 346 -3.13 -16.84 16.29
N MET A 347 -2.00 -16.26 16.70
CA MET A 347 -1.99 -15.08 17.56
C MET A 347 -2.63 -13.86 16.87
N LEU A 348 -2.31 -13.62 15.59
CA LEU A 348 -2.91 -12.51 14.84
C LEU A 348 -4.42 -12.70 14.69
N LEU A 349 -4.86 -13.95 14.47
CA LEU A 349 -6.28 -14.31 14.37
C LEU A 349 -7.00 -14.12 15.72
N ALA A 350 -6.38 -14.52 16.82
CA ALA A 350 -6.95 -14.39 18.17
C ALA A 350 -7.17 -12.93 18.61
N PHE A 351 -6.45 -12.00 18.02
CA PHE A 351 -6.54 -10.56 18.29
C PHE A 351 -7.08 -9.75 17.11
N ASP A 352 -7.94 -10.35 16.31
CA ASP A 352 -8.75 -9.71 15.26
C ASP A 352 -7.94 -8.99 14.17
N ALA A 353 -6.77 -9.51 13.82
CA ALA A 353 -6.05 -9.00 12.65
C ALA A 353 -6.82 -9.36 11.35
N PRO A 354 -6.84 -8.50 10.33
CA PRO A 354 -7.59 -8.74 9.10
C PRO A 354 -7.00 -9.91 8.29
N SER A 355 -7.86 -10.63 7.57
CA SER A 355 -7.47 -11.80 6.77
C SER A 355 -6.64 -11.48 5.53
N ARG A 356 -6.56 -10.21 5.10
CA ARG A 356 -6.00 -9.76 3.81
C ARG A 356 -6.77 -10.24 2.57
N GLU A 357 -8.03 -10.63 2.75
CA GLU A 357 -8.92 -10.94 1.63
C GLU A 357 -9.42 -9.69 0.93
N GLN A 358 -9.58 -8.61 1.68
CA GLN A 358 -10.09 -7.33 1.21
C GLN A 358 -9.25 -6.17 1.75
N CYS A 359 -9.24 -5.07 1.00
CA CYS A 359 -8.77 -3.78 1.50
C CYS A 359 -9.82 -3.23 2.48
N VAL A 360 -9.43 -3.05 3.73
CA VAL A 360 -10.32 -2.51 4.77
C VAL A 360 -9.71 -1.25 5.38
N ALA A 361 -10.49 -0.20 5.50
CA ALA A 361 -10.07 1.04 6.15
C ALA A 361 -10.05 0.91 7.67
N GLN A 362 -10.82 -0.02 8.20
CA GLN A 362 -10.92 -0.32 9.63
C GLN A 362 -10.88 -1.82 9.85
N ARG A 363 -10.08 -2.27 10.82
CA ARG A 363 -10.10 -3.67 11.24
C ARG A 363 -11.44 -3.99 11.91
N PRO A 364 -12.05 -5.15 11.64
CA PRO A 364 -13.19 -5.62 12.41
C PRO A 364 -12.78 -5.77 13.88
N ILE A 365 -13.67 -5.36 14.75
CA ILE A 365 -13.51 -5.48 16.21
C ILE A 365 -14.37 -6.65 16.68
#